data_8f5ca4dd054b121b2606153b59e41dc7
#
_entry.id   8f5ca4dd054b121b2606153b59e41dc7
#
_cell.length_a   1.000
_cell.length_b   1.000
_cell.length_c   1.000
_cell.angle_alpha   90.00
_cell.angle_beta   90.00
_cell.angle_gamma   90.00
#
_symmetry.space_group_name_H-M   'P 1'
#
loop_
_entity.id
_entity.type
_entity.pdbx_description
1 polymer ?
#
loop_
_entity_poly.entity_id
_entity_poly.type
_entity_poly.pdbx_seq_one_letter_code
_entity_poly.pdbx_strand_id
1 'polypeptide(L)'
;MDVVMLSRLQFAVTVFFHFIFVPLTLGLVVLLAIMETLYVRTGNEVYKRMVKFWGKLFLINFVLGVVTGITLEFQFGTNWSRYSEYVGDIFGSLLAIEATAAFFLESTFLAVWAFGWERVSKKVHLTAIWLVAIASNLSALWIILANGWMQNPSATSSRTAAPSCPASLMS
;
A
#
# COMPACT_ATOMS: atom_id res chain seq x y z
N MET A 1 19.59 -26.41 1.41
CA MET A 1 18.72 -25.53 2.21
C MET A 1 17.33 -26.14 2.19
N ASP A 2 16.66 -26.15 3.32
CA ASP A 2 15.27 -26.62 3.41
C ASP A 2 14.32 -25.67 2.65
N VAL A 3 13.27 -26.21 2.04
CA VAL A 3 12.27 -25.45 1.27
C VAL A 3 11.62 -24.35 2.12
N VAL A 4 11.35 -24.65 3.39
CA VAL A 4 10.77 -23.68 4.33
C VAL A 4 11.71 -22.51 4.56
N MET A 5 13.00 -22.77 4.71
CA MET A 5 14.01 -21.72 4.90
C MET A 5 14.13 -20.83 3.66
N LEU A 6 14.06 -21.41 2.45
CA LEU A 6 14.06 -20.64 1.20
C LEU A 6 12.81 -19.77 1.08
N SER A 7 11.63 -20.30 1.41
CA SER A 7 10.37 -19.54 1.38
C SER A 7 10.39 -18.37 2.37
N ARG A 8 10.94 -18.57 3.58
CA ARG A 8 11.13 -17.50 4.57
C ARG A 8 12.09 -16.43 4.08
N LEU A 9 13.20 -16.83 3.48
CA LEU A 9 14.18 -15.89 2.93
C LEU A 9 13.58 -15.07 1.78
N GLN A 10 12.88 -15.71 0.87
CA GLN A 10 12.19 -15.05 -0.24
C GLN A 10 11.19 -14.02 0.28
N PHE A 11 10.36 -14.38 1.25
CA PHE A 11 9.39 -13.48 1.86
C PHE A 11 10.09 -12.29 2.54
N ALA A 12 11.11 -12.55 3.37
CA ALA A 12 11.86 -11.51 4.07
C ALA A 12 12.51 -10.50 3.10
N VAL A 13 13.11 -10.97 2.01
CA VAL A 13 13.71 -10.10 1.00
C VAL A 13 12.63 -9.25 0.32
N THR A 14 11.49 -9.84 -0.06
CA THR A 14 10.40 -9.11 -0.72
C THR A 14 9.79 -8.06 0.22
N VAL A 15 9.55 -8.40 1.49
CA VAL A 15 9.07 -7.44 2.52
C VAL A 15 10.07 -6.31 2.70
N PHE A 16 11.37 -6.60 2.79
CA PHE A 16 12.40 -5.59 2.93
C PHE A 16 12.37 -4.59 1.78
N PHE A 17 12.32 -5.06 0.54
CA PHE A 17 12.23 -4.18 -0.63
C PHE A 17 10.93 -3.37 -0.63
N HIS A 18 9.79 -4.01 -0.38
CA HIS A 18 8.50 -3.31 -0.34
C HIS A 18 8.49 -2.21 0.73
N PHE A 19 9.03 -2.49 1.90
CA PHE A 19 9.08 -1.55 3.02
C PHE A 19 9.97 -0.32 2.78
N ILE A 20 10.88 -0.36 1.82
CA ILE A 20 11.65 0.83 1.40
C ILE A 20 10.74 1.81 0.63
N PHE A 21 9.90 1.30 -0.25
CA PHE A 21 9.09 2.14 -1.16
C PHE A 21 7.82 2.68 -0.50
N VAL A 22 7.17 1.91 0.36
CA VAL A 22 5.87 2.28 0.94
C VAL A 22 5.95 3.53 1.83
N PRO A 23 6.81 3.62 2.87
CA PRO A 23 6.89 4.81 3.70
C PRO A 23 7.31 6.06 2.91
N LEU A 24 8.17 5.87 1.90
CA LEU A 24 8.60 6.97 1.03
C LEU A 24 7.42 7.48 0.17
N THR A 25 6.60 6.58 -0.36
CA THR A 25 5.37 6.95 -1.08
C THR A 25 4.43 7.75 -0.18
N LEU A 26 4.14 7.25 1.05
CA LEU A 26 3.22 7.89 1.99
C LEU A 26 3.67 9.29 2.40
N GLY A 27 4.96 9.48 2.67
CA GLY A 27 5.49 10.79 3.02
C GLY A 27 5.53 11.74 1.83
N LEU A 28 5.99 11.25 0.68
CA LEU A 28 6.20 12.09 -0.50
C LEU A 28 4.88 12.56 -1.11
N VAL A 29 3.82 11.75 -1.11
CA VAL A 29 2.52 12.17 -1.64
C VAL A 29 1.91 13.32 -0.86
N VAL A 30 2.05 13.34 0.48
CA VAL A 30 1.59 14.44 1.32
C VAL A 30 2.37 15.73 1.02
N LEU A 31 3.69 15.62 0.88
CA LEU A 31 4.54 16.77 0.53
C LEU A 31 4.17 17.32 -0.86
N LEU A 32 3.89 16.46 -1.84
CA LEU A 32 3.44 16.86 -3.16
C LEU A 32 2.10 17.61 -3.10
N ALA A 33 1.13 17.10 -2.34
CA ALA A 33 -0.16 17.73 -2.15
C ALA A 33 -0.04 19.12 -1.50
N ILE A 34 0.85 19.26 -0.50
CA ILE A 34 1.13 20.56 0.14
C ILE A 34 1.79 21.52 -0.86
N MET A 35 2.85 21.10 -1.57
CA MET A 35 3.54 21.94 -2.55
C MET A 35 2.61 22.38 -3.68
N GLU A 36 1.73 21.49 -4.14
CA GLU A 36 0.76 21.85 -5.16
C GLU A 36 -0.33 22.78 -4.63
N THR A 37 -0.76 22.62 -3.39
CA THR A 37 -1.65 23.58 -2.72
C THR A 37 -1.05 24.97 -2.69
N LEU A 38 0.25 25.09 -2.35
CA LEU A 38 0.97 26.35 -2.36
C LEU A 38 1.05 26.94 -3.78
N TYR A 39 1.31 26.11 -4.79
CA TYR A 39 1.27 26.55 -6.19
C TYR A 39 -0.09 27.12 -6.59
N VAL A 40 -1.17 26.41 -6.27
CA VAL A 40 -2.54 26.83 -6.66
C VAL A 40 -2.94 28.12 -5.93
N ARG A 41 -2.52 28.31 -4.67
CA ARG A 41 -2.85 29.50 -3.88
C ARG A 41 -1.99 30.73 -4.22
N THR A 42 -0.68 30.53 -4.44
CA THR A 42 0.27 31.66 -4.64
C THR A 42 0.53 31.97 -6.11
N GLY A 43 0.26 31.03 -7.02
CA GLY A 43 0.63 31.15 -8.42
C GLY A 43 2.13 31.07 -8.70
N ASN A 44 2.96 30.79 -7.70
CA ASN A 44 4.41 30.79 -7.83
C ASN A 44 4.90 29.54 -8.58
N GLU A 45 5.50 29.77 -9.75
CA GLU A 45 6.01 28.70 -10.64
C GLU A 45 7.16 27.87 -10.03
N VAL A 46 7.79 28.33 -8.95
CA VAL A 46 8.81 27.55 -8.22
C VAL A 46 8.17 26.29 -7.65
N TYR A 47 7.01 26.41 -7.00
CA TYR A 47 6.29 25.26 -6.44
C TYR A 47 5.88 24.27 -7.53
N LYS A 48 5.41 24.73 -8.68
CA LYS A 48 5.08 23.89 -9.82
C LYS A 48 6.28 23.09 -10.33
N ARG A 49 7.44 23.72 -10.42
CA ARG A 49 8.68 23.03 -10.82
C ARG A 49 9.08 21.96 -9.79
N MET A 50 8.95 22.27 -8.49
CA MET A 50 9.19 21.32 -7.42
C MET A 50 8.24 20.12 -7.51
N VAL A 51 6.93 20.36 -7.66
CA VAL A 51 5.94 19.27 -7.81
C VAL A 51 6.24 18.41 -9.04
N LYS A 52 6.59 19.00 -10.18
CA LYS A 52 6.95 18.25 -11.38
C LYS A 52 8.22 17.40 -11.20
N PHE A 53 9.21 17.91 -10.48
CA PHE A 53 10.45 17.18 -10.22
C PHE A 53 10.22 16.03 -9.24
N TRP A 54 9.71 16.33 -8.05
CA TRP A 54 9.44 15.31 -7.02
C TRP A 54 8.35 14.34 -7.43
N GLY A 55 7.39 14.79 -8.22
CA GLY A 55 6.33 13.96 -8.79
C GLY A 55 6.84 12.84 -9.69
N LYS A 56 7.88 13.09 -10.49
CA LYS A 56 8.51 12.03 -11.28
C LYS A 56 9.15 10.96 -10.41
N LEU A 57 9.84 11.37 -9.35
CA LEU A 57 10.45 10.44 -8.39
C LEU A 57 9.38 9.65 -7.64
N PHE A 58 8.29 10.33 -7.25
CA PHE A 58 7.14 9.70 -6.62
C PHE A 58 6.51 8.62 -7.52
N LEU A 59 6.29 8.91 -8.81
CA LEU A 59 5.72 7.93 -9.75
C LEU A 59 6.60 6.70 -9.91
N ILE A 60 7.92 6.87 -10.03
CA ILE A 60 8.87 5.74 -10.10
C ILE A 60 8.80 4.91 -8.81
N ASN A 61 8.85 5.59 -7.66
CA ASN A 61 8.77 4.94 -6.35
C ASN A 61 7.45 4.18 -6.17
N PHE A 62 6.34 4.79 -6.58
CA PHE A 62 5.01 4.19 -6.53
C PHE A 62 4.94 2.90 -7.36
N VAL A 63 5.40 2.92 -8.61
CA VAL A 63 5.41 1.74 -9.48
C VAL A 63 6.24 0.61 -8.87
N LEU A 64 7.40 0.91 -8.31
CA LEU A 64 8.24 -0.08 -7.64
C LEU A 64 7.55 -0.65 -6.38
N GLY A 65 6.86 0.21 -5.63
CA GLY A 65 6.03 -0.21 -4.50
C GLY A 65 4.91 -1.18 -4.92
N VAL A 66 4.20 -0.87 -5.99
CA VAL A 66 3.13 -1.73 -6.54
C VAL A 66 3.69 -3.08 -6.98
N VAL A 67 4.78 -3.12 -7.74
CA VAL A 67 5.39 -4.38 -8.21
C VAL A 67 5.80 -5.27 -7.04
N THR A 68 6.44 -4.70 -6.04
CA THR A 68 6.85 -5.46 -4.84
C THR A 68 5.66 -5.89 -3.98
N GLY A 69 4.60 -5.08 -3.90
CA GLY A 69 3.35 -5.41 -3.19
C GLY A 69 2.62 -6.58 -3.84
N ILE A 70 2.45 -6.56 -5.16
CA ILE A 70 1.85 -7.67 -5.92
C ILE A 70 2.67 -8.95 -5.72
N THR A 71 4.00 -8.85 -5.71
CA THR A 71 4.86 -10.02 -5.45
C THR A 71 4.63 -10.60 -4.05
N LEU A 72 4.38 -9.78 -3.02
CA LEU A 72 4.02 -10.23 -1.68
C LEU A 72 2.68 -10.97 -1.67
N GLU A 73 1.66 -10.43 -2.33
CA GLU A 73 0.34 -11.07 -2.41
C GLU A 73 0.41 -12.44 -3.07
N PHE A 74 1.16 -12.58 -4.15
CA PHE A 74 1.37 -13.88 -4.79
C PHE A 74 2.02 -14.92 -3.87
N GLN A 75 2.90 -14.49 -2.97
CA GLN A 75 3.52 -15.41 -2.01
C GLN A 75 2.52 -15.99 -1.00
N PHE A 76 1.48 -15.26 -0.64
CA PHE A 76 0.40 -15.80 0.21
C PHE A 76 -0.35 -16.96 -0.46
N GLY A 77 -0.58 -16.88 -1.77
CA GLY A 77 -1.23 -17.94 -2.53
C GLY A 77 -0.33 -19.14 -2.91
N THR A 78 0.98 -18.96 -2.83
CA THR A 78 1.98 -19.99 -3.22
C THR A 78 2.68 -20.59 -2.00
N ASN A 79 3.72 -19.92 -1.51
CA ASN A 79 4.57 -20.45 -0.44
C ASN A 79 3.86 -20.53 0.93
N TRP A 80 2.83 -19.71 1.15
CA TRP A 80 2.09 -19.57 2.40
C TRP A 80 0.62 -19.96 2.27
N SER A 81 0.27 -20.84 1.34
CA SER A 81 -1.12 -21.21 1.04
C SER A 81 -1.88 -21.75 2.25
N ARG A 82 -1.24 -22.58 3.09
CA ARG A 82 -1.86 -23.11 4.31
C ARG A 82 -2.16 -22.02 5.34
N TYR A 83 -1.27 -21.04 5.46
CA TYR A 83 -1.52 -19.86 6.29
C TYR A 83 -2.68 -19.04 5.75
N SER A 84 -2.73 -18.81 4.44
CA SER A 84 -3.82 -18.09 3.78
C SER A 84 -5.16 -18.78 3.93
N GLU A 85 -5.20 -20.11 3.90
CA GLU A 85 -6.41 -20.90 4.17
C GLU A 85 -6.88 -20.71 5.62
N TYR A 86 -5.95 -20.70 6.57
CA TYR A 86 -6.28 -20.55 8.00
C TYR A 86 -6.81 -19.15 8.38
N VAL A 87 -6.23 -18.07 7.82
CA VAL A 87 -6.60 -16.68 8.14
C VAL A 87 -7.51 -16.05 7.10
N GLY A 88 -7.82 -16.75 6.01
CA GLY A 88 -8.44 -16.23 4.79
C GLY A 88 -9.81 -15.58 5.01
N ASP A 89 -10.63 -16.12 5.91
CA ASP A 89 -11.97 -15.59 6.18
C ASP A 89 -11.96 -14.14 6.70
N ILE A 90 -10.94 -13.78 7.48
CA ILE A 90 -10.83 -12.42 8.05
C ILE A 90 -9.80 -11.61 7.26
N PHE A 91 -8.59 -12.12 7.14
CA PHE A 91 -7.49 -11.39 6.50
C PHE A 91 -7.69 -11.23 5.00
N GLY A 92 -8.24 -12.23 4.32
CA GLY A 92 -8.51 -12.19 2.88
C GLY A 92 -9.57 -11.15 2.52
N SER A 93 -10.61 -11.00 3.32
CA SER A 93 -11.64 -9.95 3.11
C SER A 93 -11.07 -8.54 3.30
N LEU A 94 -10.17 -8.36 4.28
CA LEU A 94 -9.49 -7.09 4.52
C LEU A 94 -8.58 -6.71 3.35
N LEU A 95 -7.79 -7.65 2.83
CA LEU A 95 -6.94 -7.43 1.65
C LEU A 95 -7.75 -7.16 0.38
N ALA A 96 -8.88 -7.87 0.18
CA ALA A 96 -9.75 -7.64 -0.97
C ALA A 96 -10.37 -6.25 -0.98
N ILE A 97 -10.81 -5.74 0.18
CA ILE A 97 -11.34 -4.38 0.32
C ILE A 97 -10.22 -3.35 0.05
N GLU A 98 -9.04 -3.58 0.60
CA GLU A 98 -7.88 -2.70 0.36
C GLU A 98 -7.51 -2.65 -1.13
N ALA A 99 -7.31 -3.80 -1.76
CA ALA A 99 -6.97 -3.87 -3.17
C ALA A 99 -8.04 -3.24 -4.07
N THR A 100 -9.32 -3.50 -3.79
CA THR A 100 -10.42 -3.02 -4.64
C THR A 100 -10.71 -1.53 -4.43
N ALA A 101 -10.84 -1.08 -3.18
CA ALA A 101 -11.22 0.29 -2.89
C ALA A 101 -10.02 1.24 -2.87
N ALA A 102 -8.96 0.92 -2.12
CA ALA A 102 -7.84 1.83 -1.95
C ALA A 102 -6.96 1.88 -3.21
N PHE A 103 -6.48 0.75 -3.69
CA PHE A 103 -5.55 0.70 -4.82
C PHE A 103 -6.18 1.18 -6.14
N PHE A 104 -7.44 0.82 -6.44
CA PHE A 104 -8.10 1.31 -7.66
C PHE A 104 -8.36 2.81 -7.61
N LEU A 105 -8.82 3.34 -6.47
CA LEU A 105 -8.99 4.79 -6.31
C LEU A 105 -7.64 5.51 -6.42
N GLU A 106 -6.62 5.02 -5.74
CA GLU A 106 -5.28 5.58 -5.77
C GLU A 106 -4.71 5.61 -7.19
N SER A 107 -4.75 4.49 -7.90
CA SER A 107 -4.24 4.37 -9.27
C SER A 107 -4.99 5.26 -10.24
N THR A 108 -6.32 5.36 -10.13
CA THR A 108 -7.16 6.19 -10.99
C THR A 108 -6.84 7.68 -10.80
N PHE A 109 -6.82 8.17 -9.56
CA PHE A 109 -6.52 9.57 -9.29
C PHE A 109 -5.06 9.91 -9.54
N LEU A 110 -4.15 8.95 -9.34
CA LEU A 110 -2.76 9.12 -9.70
C LEU A 110 -2.57 9.28 -11.21
N ALA A 111 -3.29 8.51 -12.01
CA ALA A 111 -3.28 8.67 -13.47
C ALA A 111 -3.82 10.05 -13.89
N VAL A 112 -4.94 10.49 -13.28
CA VAL A 112 -5.48 11.83 -13.53
C VAL A 112 -4.45 12.91 -13.17
N TRP A 113 -3.76 12.76 -12.03
CA TRP A 113 -2.75 13.72 -11.59
C TRP A 113 -1.51 13.68 -12.50
N ALA A 114 -0.98 12.50 -12.83
CA ALA A 114 0.24 12.36 -13.63
C ALA A 114 0.09 12.92 -15.05
N PHE A 115 -1.06 12.68 -15.68
CA PHE A 115 -1.32 13.05 -17.07
C PHE A 115 -2.21 14.29 -17.23
N GLY A 116 -2.68 14.86 -16.12
CA GLY A 116 -3.69 15.93 -16.10
C GLY A 116 -3.15 17.36 -16.21
N TRP A 117 -1.83 17.60 -16.14
CA TRP A 117 -1.25 18.95 -16.04
C TRP A 117 -1.77 19.97 -17.05
N GLU A 118 -2.07 19.55 -18.26
CA GLU A 118 -2.58 20.42 -19.35
C GLU A 118 -4.02 20.08 -19.76
N ARG A 119 -4.61 19.04 -19.15
CA ARG A 119 -5.91 18.50 -19.55
C ARG A 119 -7.03 18.81 -18.57
N VAL A 120 -6.72 19.04 -17.31
CA VAL A 120 -7.70 19.32 -16.26
C VAL A 120 -7.43 20.66 -15.59
N SER A 121 -8.46 21.22 -14.94
CA SER A 121 -8.30 22.47 -14.22
C SER A 121 -7.35 22.32 -13.03
N LYS A 122 -6.68 23.39 -12.59
CA LYS A 122 -5.77 23.37 -11.44
C LYS A 122 -6.43 22.83 -10.16
N LYS A 123 -7.74 23.12 -9.99
CA LYS A 123 -8.48 22.62 -8.82
C LYS A 123 -8.69 21.12 -8.87
N VAL A 124 -9.07 20.57 -10.02
CA VAL A 124 -9.25 19.12 -10.23
C VAL A 124 -7.93 18.38 -10.05
N HIS A 125 -6.84 18.92 -10.59
CA HIS A 125 -5.50 18.37 -10.45
C HIS A 125 -5.06 18.32 -8.97
N LEU A 126 -5.26 19.42 -8.23
CA LEU A 126 -5.01 19.47 -6.80
C LEU A 126 -5.87 18.49 -6.01
N THR A 127 -7.17 18.38 -6.35
CA THR A 127 -8.05 17.41 -5.69
C THR A 127 -7.59 15.98 -5.93
N ALA A 128 -7.11 15.66 -7.14
CA ALA A 128 -6.61 14.34 -7.46
C ALA A 128 -5.42 13.94 -6.56
N ILE A 129 -4.42 14.80 -6.37
CA ILE A 129 -3.27 14.46 -5.50
C ILE A 129 -3.67 14.34 -4.02
N TRP A 130 -4.63 15.15 -3.53
CA TRP A 130 -5.15 15.00 -2.18
C TRP A 130 -5.92 13.69 -2.00
N LEU A 131 -6.69 13.24 -3.01
CA LEU A 131 -7.37 11.95 -2.97
C LEU A 131 -6.36 10.79 -2.96
N VAL A 132 -5.28 10.88 -3.76
CA VAL A 132 -4.18 9.91 -3.71
C VAL A 132 -3.55 9.90 -2.31
N ALA A 133 -3.24 11.06 -1.73
CA ALA A 133 -2.63 11.15 -0.41
C ALA A 133 -3.52 10.53 0.69
N ILE A 134 -4.82 10.77 0.63
CA ILE A 134 -5.78 10.19 1.58
C ILE A 134 -5.89 8.68 1.37
N ALA A 135 -6.06 8.23 0.12
CA ALA A 135 -6.21 6.81 -0.20
C ALA A 135 -4.97 6.01 0.23
N SER A 136 -3.76 6.47 -0.10
CA SER A 136 -2.50 5.81 0.29
C SER A 136 -2.35 5.70 1.81
N ASN A 137 -2.65 6.77 2.54
CA ASN A 137 -2.53 6.75 4.01
C ASN A 137 -3.62 5.90 4.68
N LEU A 138 -4.84 5.85 4.13
CA LEU A 138 -5.90 4.96 4.59
C LEU A 138 -5.55 3.49 4.30
N SER A 139 -5.00 3.19 3.12
CA SER A 139 -4.51 1.85 2.77
C SER A 139 -3.45 1.39 3.78
N ALA A 140 -2.45 2.22 4.05
CA ALA A 140 -1.41 1.90 5.03
C ALA A 140 -1.98 1.65 6.44
N LEU A 141 -2.91 2.51 6.89
CA LEU A 141 -3.58 2.34 8.18
C LEU A 141 -4.34 1.00 8.23
N TRP A 142 -5.03 0.65 7.14
CA TRP A 142 -5.79 -0.59 7.02
C TRP A 142 -4.91 -1.83 7.14
N ILE A 143 -3.76 -1.84 6.45
CA ILE A 143 -2.78 -2.92 6.52
C ILE A 143 -2.15 -3.03 7.91
N ILE A 144 -1.85 -1.91 8.56
CA ILE A 144 -1.33 -1.91 9.95
C ILE A 144 -2.36 -2.48 10.93
N LEU A 145 -3.64 -2.14 10.76
CA LEU A 145 -4.72 -2.70 11.59
C LEU A 145 -4.86 -4.21 11.38
N ALA A 146 -4.82 -4.66 10.14
CA ALA A 146 -4.87 -6.09 9.80
C ALA A 146 -3.67 -6.85 10.41
N ASN A 147 -2.46 -6.28 10.31
CA ASN A 147 -1.26 -6.85 10.94
C ASN A 147 -1.36 -6.85 12.47
N GLY A 148 -1.87 -5.78 13.08
CA GLY A 148 -2.11 -5.72 14.52
C GLY A 148 -3.06 -6.81 15.01
N TRP A 149 -4.13 -7.05 14.25
CA TRP A 149 -5.07 -8.15 14.55
C TRP A 149 -4.39 -9.53 14.47
N MET A 150 -3.54 -9.77 13.47
CA MET A 150 -2.80 -11.05 13.36
C MET A 150 -1.89 -11.31 14.55
N GLN A 151 -1.30 -10.26 15.12
CA GLN A 151 -0.38 -10.40 16.27
C GLN A 151 -1.11 -10.57 17.60
N ASN A 152 -2.32 -10.03 17.73
CA ASN A 152 -3.14 -10.14 18.93
C ASN A 152 -4.62 -10.28 18.59
N PRO A 153 -5.10 -11.50 18.31
CA PRO A 153 -6.48 -11.78 17.89
C PRO A 153 -7.52 -11.70 19.03
N SER A 154 -7.31 -10.85 20.03
CA SER A 154 -8.18 -10.71 21.22
C SER A 154 -9.63 -10.30 20.91
N ALA A 155 -9.91 -9.81 19.71
CA ALA A 155 -11.25 -9.43 19.25
C ALA A 155 -12.08 -10.60 18.68
N THR A 156 -11.50 -11.78 18.53
CA THR A 156 -12.22 -12.98 18.09
C THR A 156 -12.84 -13.65 19.31
N SER A 157 -13.94 -13.08 19.84
CA SER A 157 -14.70 -13.71 20.91
C SER A 157 -15.36 -15.01 20.41
N SER A 158 -15.06 -16.10 21.08
CA SER A 158 -15.93 -17.25 21.42
C SER A 158 -16.72 -18.01 20.35
N ARG A 159 -16.67 -17.72 19.06
CA ARG A 159 -17.34 -18.53 18.05
C ARG A 159 -16.44 -19.47 17.24
N THR A 160 -15.16 -19.20 17.24
CA THR A 160 -14.13 -20.14 16.79
C THR A 160 -13.03 -20.12 17.85
N ALA A 161 -13.19 -20.97 18.88
CA ALA A 161 -12.02 -21.46 19.57
C ALA A 161 -11.18 -22.12 18.47
N ALA A 162 -10.25 -21.36 17.90
CA ALA A 162 -9.30 -21.91 16.96
C ALA A 162 -8.64 -23.10 17.70
N PRO A 163 -8.68 -24.31 17.12
CA PRO A 163 -7.88 -25.38 17.66
C PRO A 163 -6.46 -24.84 17.79
N SER A 164 -5.88 -24.95 18.98
CA SER A 164 -4.51 -24.56 19.26
C SER A 164 -3.64 -24.92 18.08
N CYS A 165 -3.00 -23.94 17.47
CA CYS A 165 -2.20 -24.12 16.26
C CYS A 165 -1.26 -25.31 16.51
N PRO A 166 -1.41 -26.44 15.82
CA PRO A 166 -0.55 -27.57 16.09
C PRO A 166 0.88 -27.14 15.79
N ALA A 167 1.81 -27.40 16.71
CA ALA A 167 3.22 -27.06 16.58
C ALA A 167 3.86 -27.56 15.25
N SER A 168 3.19 -28.48 14.58
CA SER A 168 3.54 -29.01 13.24
C SER A 168 3.41 -27.99 12.08
N LEU A 169 2.81 -26.81 12.28
CA LEU A 169 2.75 -25.77 11.25
C LEU A 169 3.95 -24.83 11.30
N MET A 170 4.82 -24.96 12.32
CA MET A 170 6.05 -24.19 12.47
C MET A 170 7.33 -24.97 12.11
N SER A 171 7.19 -26.21 11.65
CA SER A 171 8.32 -27.04 11.24
C SER A 171 8.44 -27.16 9.72
#